data_e3f853962e4e5cf3fb5a7f2cc1370ea0
#
_entry.id   e3f853962e4e5cf3fb5a7f2cc1370ea0
#
_cell.length_a   1.000
_cell.length_b   1.000
_cell.length_c   1.000
_cell.angle_alpha   90.00
_cell.angle_beta   90.00
_cell.angle_gamma   90.00
#
_symmetry.space_group_name_H-M   'P 1'
#
loop_
_entity.id
_entity.type
_entity.pdbx_description
1 polymer ?
#
loop_
_entity_poly.entity_id
_entity_poly.type
_entity_poly.pdbx_seq_one_letter_code
_entity_poly.pdbx_strand_id
1 'polypeptide(L)'
;MTGTLAKNIIDNWLLGLKESNPAILSMFAERDKLPYRDLLQWSGEFAGKYLTGAYYIYRITFDERLKNECIEFCDEFIGYQDQDGYLGCYSKECHLTGAFSQDPNTLGTWDAWAHYHWMFALLLWYRETGKNEYLNTVKRAAELFIKLFYNPESGNKRLSEIGWTEMNLSPIHVFALLY
;
A
#
# COMPACT_ATOMS: atom_id res chain seq x y z
N MET A 1 13.96 -11.60 22.52
CA MET A 1 13.85 -10.28 23.16
C MET A 1 12.37 -9.97 23.39
N THR A 2 11.82 -10.51 24.43
CA THR A 2 10.43 -10.23 24.86
C THR A 2 10.48 -9.33 26.09
N GLY A 3 11.16 -8.21 25.91
CA GLY A 3 11.28 -7.24 26.99
C GLY A 3 10.12 -6.26 27.01
N THR A 4 10.04 -5.48 28.05
CA THR A 4 9.08 -4.39 28.25
C THR A 4 8.94 -3.47 27.04
N LEU A 5 10.03 -3.24 26.28
CA LEU A 5 10.01 -2.38 25.10
C LEU A 5 9.16 -2.99 23.96
N ALA A 6 9.38 -4.26 23.60
CA ALA A 6 8.59 -4.92 22.54
C ALA A 6 7.10 -4.96 22.91
N LYS A 7 6.80 -5.29 24.17
CA LYS A 7 5.43 -5.27 24.69
C LYS A 7 4.82 -3.88 24.58
N ASN A 8 5.53 -2.84 24.98
CA ASN A 8 5.04 -1.46 24.89
C ASN A 8 4.79 -1.02 23.43
N ILE A 9 5.65 -1.44 22.48
CA ILE A 9 5.45 -1.14 21.06
C ILE A 9 4.16 -1.82 20.58
N ILE A 10 3.97 -3.10 20.90
CA ILE A 10 2.78 -3.84 20.50
C ILE A 10 1.53 -3.20 21.11
N ASP A 11 1.49 -3.09 22.43
CA ASP A 11 0.26 -2.72 23.17
C ASP A 11 -0.15 -1.25 22.97
N ASN A 12 0.80 -0.33 22.70
CA ASN A 12 0.50 1.10 22.61
C ASN A 12 0.60 1.70 21.20
N TRP A 13 1.21 0.98 20.22
CA TRP A 13 1.47 1.55 18.91
C TRP A 13 0.96 0.69 17.75
N LEU A 14 0.90 -0.63 17.92
CA LEU A 14 0.54 -1.53 16.82
C LEU A 14 -0.86 -2.08 16.96
N LEU A 15 -1.27 -2.52 18.15
CA LEU A 15 -2.63 -3.00 18.38
C LEU A 15 -3.63 -1.84 18.42
N GLY A 16 -4.80 -2.05 17.84
CA GLY A 16 -5.88 -1.06 17.82
C GLY A 16 -5.61 0.14 16.89
N LEU A 17 -4.63 0.02 15.95
CA LEU A 17 -4.32 1.13 15.05
C LEU A 17 -5.51 1.48 14.14
N LYS A 18 -6.23 0.50 13.64
CA LYS A 18 -7.40 0.70 12.78
C LYS A 18 -8.50 1.49 13.49
N GLU A 19 -8.74 1.20 14.76
CA GLU A 19 -9.75 1.86 15.59
C GLU A 19 -9.31 3.27 15.99
N SER A 20 -8.04 3.44 16.34
CA SER A 20 -7.49 4.75 16.77
C SER A 20 -7.22 5.70 15.61
N ASN A 21 -6.96 5.16 14.41
CA ASN A 21 -6.73 5.93 13.19
C ASN A 21 -7.44 5.30 11.98
N PRO A 22 -8.79 5.36 11.92
CA PRO A 22 -9.54 4.72 10.84
C PRO A 22 -9.22 5.31 9.44
N ALA A 23 -8.61 6.50 9.38
CA ALA A 23 -8.18 7.09 8.12
C ALA A 23 -7.18 6.21 7.36
N ILE A 24 -6.42 5.35 8.05
CA ILE A 24 -5.42 4.47 7.45
C ILE A 24 -6.01 3.51 6.40
N LEU A 25 -7.28 3.14 6.55
CA LEU A 25 -8.02 2.31 5.59
C LEU A 25 -9.10 3.09 4.85
N SER A 26 -9.81 4.00 5.53
CA SER A 26 -10.94 4.69 4.91
C SER A 26 -10.53 5.61 3.77
N MET A 27 -9.27 6.06 3.68
CA MET A 27 -8.78 6.81 2.51
C MET A 27 -8.78 5.98 1.22
N PHE A 28 -8.62 4.66 1.31
CA PHE A 28 -8.72 3.75 0.17
C PHE A 28 -10.17 3.41 -0.16
N ALA A 29 -10.98 3.15 0.86
CA ALA A 29 -12.40 2.81 0.71
C ALA A 29 -13.24 3.96 0.14
N GLU A 30 -12.87 5.20 0.43
CA GLU A 30 -13.64 6.40 0.10
C GLU A 30 -12.95 7.28 -0.96
N ARG A 31 -11.94 6.75 -1.70
CA ARG A 31 -11.13 7.54 -2.65
C ARG A 31 -11.95 8.24 -3.75
N ASP A 32 -13.09 7.66 -4.14
CA ASP A 32 -13.99 8.19 -5.16
C ASP A 32 -15.17 8.98 -4.59
N LYS A 33 -15.24 9.16 -3.25
CA LYS A 33 -16.32 9.89 -2.58
C LYS A 33 -16.09 11.38 -2.59
N LEU A 34 -17.09 12.12 -3.05
CA LEU A 34 -17.06 13.61 -3.05
C LEU A 34 -17.56 14.19 -1.72
N PRO A 35 -17.00 15.33 -1.28
CA PRO A 35 -15.77 15.95 -1.82
C PRO A 35 -14.55 15.08 -1.56
N TYR A 36 -13.60 15.07 -2.49
CA TYR A 36 -12.36 14.34 -2.30
C TYR A 36 -11.62 14.81 -1.05
N ARG A 37 -10.97 13.88 -0.37
CA ARG A 37 -10.13 14.21 0.79
C ARG A 37 -8.94 15.05 0.37
N ASP A 38 -8.57 16.00 1.20
CA ASP A 38 -7.29 16.73 1.11
C ASP A 38 -6.18 15.79 1.65
N LEU A 39 -5.43 15.18 0.73
CA LEU A 39 -4.42 14.19 1.02
C LEU A 39 -3.02 14.78 0.81
N LEU A 40 -2.12 14.44 1.71
CA LEU A 40 -0.69 14.67 1.51
C LEU A 40 -0.18 13.72 0.42
N GLN A 41 0.88 14.15 -0.28
CA GLN A 41 1.46 13.39 -1.40
C GLN A 41 1.85 11.93 -1.06
N TRP A 42 2.12 11.65 0.22
CA TRP A 42 2.54 10.34 0.73
C TRP A 42 1.46 9.59 1.53
N SER A 43 0.21 10.06 1.53
CA SER A 43 -0.85 9.52 2.40
C SER A 43 -1.07 8.01 2.25
N GLY A 44 -0.95 7.48 1.04
CA GLY A 44 -1.18 6.06 0.77
C GLY A 44 -0.11 5.09 1.29
N GLU A 45 1.05 5.57 1.77
CA GLU A 45 2.15 4.68 2.18
C GLU A 45 1.96 4.03 3.57
N PHE A 46 1.14 4.66 4.44
CA PHE A 46 1.09 4.30 5.85
C PHE A 46 0.53 2.89 6.12
N ALA A 47 -0.46 2.44 5.34
CA ALA A 47 -0.98 1.08 5.45
C ALA A 47 0.13 0.03 5.24
N GLY A 48 0.91 0.18 4.18
CA GLY A 48 2.02 -0.72 3.87
C GLY A 48 3.16 -0.63 4.89
N LYS A 49 3.50 0.56 5.35
CA LYS A 49 4.54 0.77 6.40
C LYS A 49 4.13 0.15 7.73
N TYR A 50 2.88 0.33 8.14
CA TYR A 50 2.34 -0.31 9.34
C TYR A 50 2.46 -1.84 9.26
N LEU A 51 1.93 -2.43 8.20
CA LEU A 51 1.96 -3.89 8.01
C LEU A 51 3.39 -4.44 7.95
N THR A 52 4.32 -3.72 7.33
CA THR A 52 5.73 -4.12 7.26
C THR A 52 6.38 -4.06 8.65
N GLY A 53 6.19 -2.97 9.39
CA GLY A 53 6.71 -2.81 10.74
C GLY A 53 6.15 -3.85 11.70
N ALA A 54 4.82 -4.06 11.66
CA ALA A 54 4.13 -5.06 12.46
C ALA A 54 4.63 -6.48 12.16
N TYR A 55 4.87 -6.82 10.87
CA TYR A 55 5.45 -8.09 10.48
C TYR A 55 6.79 -8.36 11.17
N TYR A 56 7.73 -7.41 11.13
CA TYR A 56 9.04 -7.60 11.74
C TYR A 56 8.97 -7.68 13.28
N ILE A 57 8.08 -6.92 13.91
CA ILE A 57 7.84 -7.05 15.35
C ILE A 57 7.23 -8.41 15.68
N TYR A 58 6.24 -8.88 14.91
CA TYR A 58 5.70 -10.23 15.05
C TYR A 58 6.79 -11.30 14.91
N ARG A 59 7.64 -11.22 13.90
CA ARG A 59 8.73 -12.21 13.68
C ARG A 59 9.75 -12.28 14.81
N ILE A 60 9.86 -11.24 15.63
CA ILE A 60 10.74 -11.21 16.81
C ILE A 60 10.00 -11.70 18.06
N THR A 61 8.71 -11.39 18.18
CA THR A 61 7.94 -11.59 19.41
C THR A 61 7.03 -12.80 19.39
N PHE A 62 6.58 -13.21 18.22
CA PHE A 62 5.53 -14.22 17.99
C PHE A 62 4.23 -13.90 18.73
N ASP A 63 3.88 -12.61 18.83
CA ASP A 63 2.61 -12.17 19.45
C ASP A 63 1.44 -12.45 18.50
N GLU A 64 0.65 -13.47 18.83
CA GLU A 64 -0.49 -13.90 18.01
C GLU A 64 -1.62 -12.85 17.93
N ARG A 65 -1.75 -11.96 18.90
CA ARG A 65 -2.72 -10.84 18.85
C ARG A 65 -2.37 -9.90 17.69
N LEU A 66 -1.07 -9.53 17.62
CA LEU A 66 -0.57 -8.67 16.54
C LEU A 66 -0.71 -9.35 15.17
N LYS A 67 -0.40 -10.65 15.08
CA LYS A 67 -0.59 -11.42 13.85
C LYS A 67 -2.04 -11.40 13.39
N ASN A 68 -2.98 -11.71 14.28
CA ASN A 68 -4.39 -11.78 13.95
C ASN A 68 -4.93 -10.42 13.49
N GLU A 69 -4.58 -9.34 14.19
CA GLU A 69 -4.98 -7.98 13.80
C GLU A 69 -4.41 -7.59 12.43
N CYS A 70 -3.15 -7.93 12.13
CA CYS A 70 -2.58 -7.68 10.82
C CYS A 70 -3.23 -8.51 9.71
N ILE A 71 -3.63 -9.74 10.00
CA ILE A 71 -4.39 -10.57 9.04
C ILE A 71 -5.75 -9.93 8.75
N GLU A 72 -6.49 -9.51 9.77
CA GLU A 72 -7.77 -8.81 9.59
C GLU A 72 -7.60 -7.50 8.82
N PHE A 73 -6.54 -6.75 9.11
CA PHE A 73 -6.20 -5.54 8.37
C PHE A 73 -5.91 -5.84 6.89
N CYS A 74 -5.10 -6.86 6.60
CA CYS A 74 -4.81 -7.25 5.22
C CYS A 74 -6.07 -7.71 4.48
N ASP A 75 -6.92 -8.53 5.11
CA ASP A 75 -8.14 -9.05 4.50
C ASP A 75 -9.12 -7.91 4.15
N GLU A 76 -9.26 -6.90 5.03
CA GLU A 76 -10.04 -5.71 4.74
C GLU A 76 -9.40 -4.86 3.64
N PHE A 77 -8.09 -4.62 3.73
CA PHE A 77 -7.36 -3.75 2.82
C PHE A 77 -7.40 -4.23 1.37
N ILE A 78 -7.18 -5.53 1.13
CA ILE A 78 -7.23 -6.08 -0.23
C ILE A 78 -8.62 -5.99 -0.86
N GLY A 79 -9.68 -5.90 -0.05
CA GLY A 79 -11.05 -5.68 -0.49
C GLY A 79 -11.27 -4.34 -1.19
N TYR A 80 -10.38 -3.37 -1.00
CA TYR A 80 -10.46 -2.06 -1.66
C TYR A 80 -9.75 -2.01 -3.01
N GLN A 81 -9.15 -3.13 -3.48
CA GLN A 81 -8.51 -3.17 -4.78
C GLN A 81 -9.54 -3.13 -5.91
N ASP A 82 -9.33 -2.22 -6.87
CA ASP A 82 -10.17 -2.12 -8.06
C ASP A 82 -9.96 -3.31 -9.03
N GLN A 83 -10.90 -3.47 -9.94
CA GLN A 83 -10.86 -4.54 -10.94
C GLN A 83 -9.63 -4.47 -11.85
N ASP A 84 -9.10 -3.26 -12.09
CA ASP A 84 -7.89 -3.04 -12.90
C ASP A 84 -6.59 -3.32 -12.14
N GLY A 85 -6.65 -3.58 -10.83
CA GLY A 85 -5.51 -3.87 -9.97
C GLY A 85 -5.03 -2.68 -9.13
N TYR A 86 -5.62 -1.49 -9.28
CA TYR A 86 -5.26 -0.32 -8.47
C TYR A 86 -5.68 -0.49 -7.00
N LEU A 87 -4.79 -0.13 -6.09
CA LEU A 87 -5.05 -0.09 -4.64
C LEU A 87 -4.34 1.13 -4.03
N GLY A 88 -4.79 2.31 -4.41
CA GLY A 88 -4.32 3.60 -3.92
C GLY A 88 -5.45 4.42 -3.29
N CYS A 89 -5.14 5.63 -2.88
CA CYS A 89 -6.05 6.53 -2.19
C CYS A 89 -6.56 7.72 -3.03
N TYR A 90 -6.24 7.73 -4.34
CA TYR A 90 -6.67 8.77 -5.27
C TYR A 90 -7.83 8.29 -6.13
N SER A 91 -8.62 9.23 -6.68
CA SER A 91 -9.76 8.93 -7.53
C SER A 91 -9.33 8.26 -8.85
N LYS A 92 -10.28 7.60 -9.50
CA LYS A 92 -10.03 6.76 -10.66
C LYS A 92 -9.27 7.46 -11.79
N GLU A 93 -9.57 8.71 -12.07
CA GLU A 93 -8.89 9.51 -13.10
C GLU A 93 -7.44 9.88 -12.75
N CYS A 94 -7.06 9.72 -11.48
CA CYS A 94 -5.73 10.04 -10.97
C CYS A 94 -4.85 8.80 -10.72
N HIS A 95 -5.37 7.59 -10.96
CA HIS A 95 -4.63 6.35 -10.69
C HIS A 95 -3.27 6.33 -11.36
N LEU A 96 -2.19 6.30 -10.56
CA LEU A 96 -0.79 6.24 -11.00
C LEU A 96 -0.41 7.32 -12.04
N THR A 97 -1.10 8.45 -12.02
CA THR A 97 -0.79 9.60 -12.90
C THR A 97 0.16 10.59 -12.26
N GLY A 98 0.37 10.52 -10.95
CA GLY A 98 1.06 11.53 -10.16
C GLY A 98 0.20 12.73 -9.79
N ALA A 99 -1.07 12.77 -10.20
CA ALA A 99 -2.01 13.87 -9.93
C ALA A 99 -2.78 13.64 -8.62
N PHE A 100 -3.26 14.74 -8.03
CA PHE A 100 -4.16 14.71 -6.87
C PHE A 100 -5.62 14.66 -7.30
N SER A 101 -6.46 13.95 -6.53
CA SER A 101 -7.91 13.92 -6.76
C SER A 101 -8.56 15.29 -6.55
N GLN A 102 -8.03 16.09 -5.63
CA GLN A 102 -8.52 17.45 -5.35
C GLN A 102 -8.19 18.42 -6.48
N ASP A 103 -7.06 18.25 -7.15
CA ASP A 103 -6.64 19.02 -8.30
C ASP A 103 -5.87 18.15 -9.30
N PRO A 104 -6.55 17.56 -10.29
CA PRO A 104 -5.92 16.68 -11.29
C PRO A 104 -4.83 17.36 -12.15
N ASN A 105 -4.72 18.68 -12.10
CA ASN A 105 -3.67 19.43 -12.81
C ASN A 105 -2.39 19.58 -11.98
N THR A 106 -2.45 19.31 -10.68
CA THR A 106 -1.29 19.36 -9.78
C THR A 106 -0.65 17.99 -9.69
N LEU A 107 0.60 17.87 -10.12
CA LEU A 107 1.41 16.66 -10.00
C LEU A 107 2.21 16.69 -8.70
N GLY A 108 2.51 15.52 -8.17
CA GLY A 108 3.40 15.37 -7.01
C GLY A 108 3.00 14.29 -6.02
N THR A 109 1.99 13.46 -6.34
CA THR A 109 1.66 12.32 -5.47
C THR A 109 2.74 11.25 -5.52
N TRP A 110 2.90 10.54 -4.40
CA TRP A 110 3.79 9.37 -4.30
C TRP A 110 2.99 8.08 -4.43
N ASP A 111 2.11 8.01 -5.41
CA ASP A 111 1.17 6.91 -5.57
C ASP A 111 1.88 5.57 -5.87
N ALA A 112 2.87 5.58 -6.77
CA ALA A 112 3.68 4.40 -7.04
C ALA A 112 4.53 3.95 -5.82
N TRP A 113 5.03 4.90 -5.02
CA TRP A 113 5.69 4.64 -3.75
C TRP A 113 4.73 3.99 -2.73
N ALA A 114 3.50 4.48 -2.65
CA ALA A 114 2.48 3.89 -1.79
C ALA A 114 2.20 2.43 -2.20
N HIS A 115 2.06 2.16 -3.50
CA HIS A 115 1.91 0.81 -4.04
C HIS A 115 3.08 -0.09 -3.64
N TYR A 116 4.32 0.37 -3.75
CA TYR A 116 5.49 -0.38 -3.31
C TYR A 116 5.35 -0.86 -1.86
N HIS A 117 4.99 0.02 -0.94
CA HIS A 117 4.94 -0.31 0.48
C HIS A 117 3.92 -1.39 0.80
N TRP A 118 2.71 -1.30 0.28
CA TRP A 118 1.71 -2.32 0.58
C TRP A 118 1.93 -3.62 -0.21
N MET A 119 2.44 -3.56 -1.44
CA MET A 119 2.82 -4.75 -2.20
C MET A 119 3.89 -5.55 -1.45
N PHE A 120 4.91 -4.87 -0.95
CA PHE A 120 5.96 -5.50 -0.15
C PHE A 120 5.40 -6.11 1.15
N ALA A 121 4.56 -5.37 1.87
CA ALA A 121 3.92 -5.85 3.08
C ALA A 121 3.06 -7.10 2.81
N LEU A 122 2.22 -7.09 1.78
CA LEU A 122 1.38 -8.25 1.43
C LEU A 122 2.22 -9.47 1.04
N LEU A 123 3.37 -9.31 0.38
CA LEU A 123 4.28 -10.44 0.12
C LEU A 123 4.87 -11.02 1.41
N LEU A 124 5.21 -10.19 2.39
CA LEU A 124 5.66 -10.65 3.70
C LEU A 124 4.58 -11.46 4.42
N TRP A 125 3.35 -10.94 4.46
CA TRP A 125 2.21 -11.61 5.08
C TRP A 125 1.75 -12.84 4.29
N TYR A 126 1.89 -12.85 2.96
CA TYR A 126 1.70 -14.07 2.16
C TYR A 126 2.67 -15.18 2.57
N ARG A 127 3.96 -14.87 2.73
CA ARG A 127 4.97 -15.84 3.18
C ARG A 127 4.69 -16.39 4.57
N GLU A 128 4.08 -15.59 5.44
CA GLU A 128 3.74 -16.00 6.79
C GLU A 128 2.46 -16.85 6.85
N THR A 129 1.45 -16.52 6.06
CA THR A 129 0.10 -17.09 6.17
C THR A 129 -0.23 -18.12 5.10
N GLY A 130 0.45 -18.07 3.94
CA GLY A 130 0.09 -18.86 2.75
C GLY A 130 -1.19 -18.39 2.04
N LYS A 131 -1.79 -17.25 2.43
CA LYS A 131 -3.03 -16.74 1.81
C LYS A 131 -2.75 -16.23 0.39
N ASN A 132 -3.17 -17.00 -0.62
CA ASN A 132 -2.96 -16.65 -2.03
C ASN A 132 -3.63 -15.34 -2.46
N GLU A 133 -4.65 -14.91 -1.75
CA GLU A 133 -5.35 -13.64 -1.98
C GLU A 133 -4.38 -12.45 -1.92
N TYR A 134 -3.42 -12.47 -0.98
CA TYR A 134 -2.41 -11.42 -0.85
C TYR A 134 -1.48 -11.40 -2.06
N LEU A 135 -0.97 -12.57 -2.47
CA LEU A 135 -0.13 -12.69 -3.66
C LEU A 135 -0.89 -12.27 -4.93
N ASN A 136 -2.16 -12.67 -5.06
CA ASN A 136 -2.98 -12.32 -6.23
C ASN A 136 -3.25 -10.81 -6.30
N THR A 137 -3.45 -10.15 -5.16
CA THR A 137 -3.58 -8.69 -5.09
C THR A 137 -2.32 -8.00 -5.59
N VAL A 138 -1.13 -8.46 -5.16
CA VAL A 138 0.15 -7.92 -5.62
C VAL A 138 0.37 -8.16 -7.11
N LYS A 139 0.04 -9.34 -7.63
CA LYS A 139 0.15 -9.66 -9.07
C LYS A 139 -0.73 -8.75 -9.92
N ARG A 140 -2.00 -8.53 -9.54
CA ARG A 140 -2.89 -7.63 -10.28
C ARG A 140 -2.36 -6.20 -10.34
N ALA A 141 -1.77 -5.71 -9.23
CA ALA A 141 -1.12 -4.41 -9.25
C ALA A 141 0.11 -4.38 -10.17
N ALA A 142 0.95 -5.43 -10.15
CA ALA A 142 2.09 -5.52 -11.06
C ALA A 142 1.65 -5.53 -12.54
N GLU A 143 0.56 -6.23 -12.86
CA GLU A 143 -0.04 -6.23 -14.20
C GLU A 143 -0.53 -4.82 -14.61
N LEU A 144 -1.12 -4.06 -13.68
CA LEU A 144 -1.48 -2.67 -13.93
C LEU A 144 -0.25 -1.81 -14.24
N PHE A 145 0.84 -1.95 -13.46
CA PHE A 145 2.09 -1.23 -13.73
C PHE A 145 2.67 -1.58 -15.11
N ILE A 146 2.66 -2.86 -15.49
CA ILE A 146 3.09 -3.29 -16.82
C ILE A 146 2.23 -2.64 -17.91
N LYS A 147 0.91 -2.67 -17.74
CA LYS A 147 -0.03 -2.07 -18.68
C LYS A 147 0.20 -0.57 -18.87
N LEU A 148 0.50 0.16 -17.79
CA LEU A 148 0.62 1.62 -17.81
C LEU A 148 2.01 2.10 -18.25
N PHE A 149 3.09 1.35 -17.95
CA PHE A 149 4.46 1.88 -18.05
C PHE A 149 5.42 1.06 -18.91
N TYR A 150 5.10 -0.20 -19.24
CA TYR A 150 6.08 -1.09 -19.88
C TYR A 150 6.35 -0.75 -21.37
N ASN A 151 5.37 -0.22 -22.10
CA ASN A 151 5.53 0.07 -23.53
C ASN A 151 5.33 1.56 -23.84
N PRO A 152 6.40 2.39 -23.72
CA PRO A 152 6.31 3.83 -24.04
C PRO A 152 5.98 4.12 -25.49
N GLU A 153 6.28 3.18 -26.43
CA GLU A 153 5.98 3.33 -27.86
C GLU A 153 4.48 3.33 -28.15
N SER A 154 3.68 2.78 -27.23
CA SER A 154 2.20 2.85 -27.31
C SER A 154 1.61 4.17 -26.81
N GLY A 155 2.44 5.17 -26.48
CA GLY A 155 2.02 6.46 -25.92
C GLY A 155 1.96 6.46 -24.39
N ASN A 156 2.34 5.36 -23.73
CA ASN A 156 2.41 5.30 -22.28
C ASN A 156 3.57 6.13 -21.74
N LYS A 157 3.37 6.80 -20.62
CA LYS A 157 4.45 7.48 -19.88
C LYS A 157 5.38 6.43 -19.26
N ARG A 158 6.64 6.81 -19.06
CA ARG A 158 7.54 6.04 -18.19
C ARG A 158 7.17 6.29 -16.73
N LEU A 159 7.41 5.31 -15.88
CA LEU A 159 7.19 5.45 -14.44
C LEU A 159 7.99 6.64 -13.85
N SER A 160 9.16 6.94 -14.39
CA SER A 160 10.00 8.09 -14.04
C SER A 160 9.42 9.46 -14.45
N GLU A 161 8.35 9.49 -15.24
CA GLU A 161 7.74 10.72 -15.75
C GLU A 161 6.46 11.11 -14.99
N ILE A 162 6.05 10.34 -13.99
CA ILE A 162 4.85 10.58 -13.19
C ILE A 162 5.21 11.09 -11.78
N GLY A 163 5.53 12.35 -11.65
CA GLY A 163 5.85 12.95 -10.35
C GLY A 163 7.32 12.76 -9.94
N TRP A 164 7.57 12.41 -8.68
CA TRP A 164 8.92 12.30 -8.11
C TRP A 164 9.62 11.00 -8.52
N THR A 165 10.63 11.11 -9.37
CA THR A 165 11.33 9.96 -9.96
C THR A 165 11.86 8.98 -8.91
N GLU A 166 12.50 9.47 -7.86
CA GLU A 166 13.13 8.63 -6.83
C GLU A 166 12.08 7.75 -6.12
N MET A 167 10.92 8.33 -5.83
CA MET A 167 9.83 7.60 -5.17
C MET A 167 9.19 6.60 -6.12
N ASN A 168 8.99 6.99 -7.37
CA ASN A 168 8.30 6.15 -8.34
C ASN A 168 9.11 4.95 -8.84
N LEU A 169 10.42 4.93 -8.66
CA LEU A 169 11.25 3.76 -8.99
C LEU A 169 11.27 2.67 -7.91
N SER A 170 10.73 2.94 -6.73
CA SER A 170 10.69 1.96 -5.61
C SER A 170 10.00 0.63 -5.92
N PRO A 171 8.94 0.53 -6.77
CA PRO A 171 8.32 -0.75 -7.12
C PRO A 171 9.25 -1.76 -7.77
N ILE A 172 10.40 -1.35 -8.31
CA ILE A 172 11.41 -2.25 -8.90
C ILE A 172 11.80 -3.37 -7.91
N HIS A 173 11.95 -3.02 -6.62
CA HIS A 173 12.28 -4.01 -5.59
C HIS A 173 11.20 -5.10 -5.46
N VAL A 174 9.94 -4.72 -5.36
CA VAL A 174 8.86 -5.70 -5.21
C VAL A 174 8.64 -6.52 -6.48
N PHE A 175 8.87 -5.93 -7.65
CA PHE A 175 8.82 -6.68 -8.92
C PHE A 175 9.93 -7.74 -8.99
N ALA A 176 11.13 -7.44 -8.50
CA ALA A 176 12.21 -8.43 -8.38
C ALA A 176 11.87 -9.56 -7.40
N LEU A 177 11.04 -9.32 -6.39
CA LEU A 177 10.58 -10.35 -5.45
C LEU A 177 9.46 -11.24 -6.02
N LEU A 178 8.75 -10.77 -7.04
CA LEU A 178 7.71 -11.52 -7.74
C LEU A 178 8.27 -12.47 -8.80
N TYR A 179 9.48 -12.20 -9.32
CA TYR A 179 10.19 -13.03 -10.29
C TYR A 179 10.77 -14.28 -9.61
#